data_8f2e093ba378951d923be390737dc694
#
_entry.id   8f2e093ba378951d923be390737dc694
#
_cell.length_a   1.000
_cell.length_b   1.000
_cell.length_c   1.000
_cell.angle_alpha   90.00
_cell.angle_beta   90.00
_cell.angle_gamma   90.00
#
_symmetry.space_group_name_H-M   'P 1'
#
loop_
_entity.id
_entity.type
_entity.pdbx_description
1 polymer ?
#
loop_
_entity_poly.entity_id
_entity_poly.type
_entity_poly.pdbx_seq_one_letter_code
_entity_poly.pdbx_strand_id
1 'polypeptide(L)'
;MSTLGAVPPWSPPLSTRGRYIIDAQGNRFKLKAANWHGASGTLEGDGDPNLDINHHASENSHTLPLGLQYVPISDILDWMESAGLNSVRLPFSAEMVHDTRAVDDAWVAANPQLRGKTPLEVYDAVVAALTARGIAVILNNHTIKSRWCCGVNDENERWNESQSDDQWADTWLLMVRRYKDNKRVVGADLYNEVRLLTAPSPPFTQMVSTGPT
;
A
#
# COMPACT_ATOMS: atom_id res chain seq x y z
N MET A 1 17.14 17.17 -22.59
CA MET A 1 16.37 16.44 -21.57
C MET A 1 15.85 17.47 -20.59
N SER A 2 14.53 17.67 -20.52
CA SER A 2 13.93 18.58 -19.56
C SER A 2 14.13 17.96 -18.18
N THR A 3 14.86 18.63 -17.29
CA THR A 3 14.91 18.26 -15.88
C THR A 3 13.50 18.37 -15.35
N LEU A 4 12.89 17.23 -15.04
CA LEU A 4 11.68 17.21 -14.22
C LEU A 4 12.02 18.01 -12.97
N GLY A 5 11.34 19.15 -12.79
CA GLY A 5 11.66 20.07 -11.72
C GLY A 5 11.51 19.36 -10.37
N ALA A 6 12.48 19.53 -9.49
CA ALA A 6 12.41 19.03 -8.14
C ALA A 6 11.05 19.38 -7.52
N VAL A 7 10.43 18.41 -6.86
CA VAL A 7 9.16 18.65 -6.16
C VAL A 7 9.42 19.75 -5.13
N PRO A 8 8.65 20.87 -5.14
CA PRO A 8 8.86 21.92 -4.16
C PRO A 8 8.77 21.35 -2.74
N PRO A 9 9.68 21.72 -1.85
CA PRO A 9 9.61 21.28 -0.46
C PRO A 9 8.31 21.78 0.16
N TRP A 10 7.68 20.93 0.95
CA TRP A 10 6.47 21.24 1.69
C TRP A 10 6.69 21.01 3.19
N SER A 11 5.93 21.67 4.01
CA SER A 11 6.06 21.58 5.46
C SER A 11 4.84 20.97 6.11
N PRO A 12 5.02 19.87 6.85
CA PRO A 12 3.92 19.26 7.61
C PRO A 12 3.55 20.12 8.84
N PRO A 13 2.32 19.96 9.38
CA PRO A 13 1.27 19.08 8.90
C PRO A 13 0.51 19.64 7.69
N LEU A 14 -0.21 18.78 6.99
CA LEU A 14 -1.20 19.18 5.98
C LEU A 14 -2.52 19.54 6.66
N SER A 15 -3.24 20.47 6.07
CA SER A 15 -4.60 20.86 6.45
C SER A 15 -5.41 21.20 5.21
N THR A 16 -6.67 21.60 5.38
CA THR A 16 -7.52 22.01 4.27
C THR A 16 -7.91 23.48 4.38
N ARG A 17 -7.98 24.16 3.24
CA ARG A 17 -8.56 25.50 3.12
C ARG A 17 -9.46 25.56 1.89
N GLY A 18 -10.77 25.55 2.14
CA GLY A 18 -11.76 25.36 1.08
C GLY A 18 -11.55 23.99 0.40
N ARG A 19 -11.37 23.99 -0.92
CA ARG A 19 -11.16 22.78 -1.71
C ARG A 19 -9.67 22.36 -1.86
N TYR A 20 -8.78 23.03 -1.17
CA TYR A 20 -7.34 22.81 -1.32
C TYR A 20 -6.74 22.18 -0.09
N ILE A 21 -5.81 21.26 -0.32
CA ILE A 21 -4.85 20.82 0.69
C ILE A 21 -3.76 21.85 0.74
N ILE A 22 -3.39 22.28 1.94
CA ILE A 22 -2.33 23.26 2.20
C ILE A 22 -1.33 22.70 3.21
N ASP A 23 -0.09 23.13 3.10
CA ASP A 23 0.97 22.85 4.07
C ASP A 23 0.91 23.81 5.27
N ALA A 24 1.82 23.63 6.22
CA ALA A 24 1.90 24.47 7.43
C ALA A 24 2.20 25.94 7.16
N GLN A 25 2.79 26.28 6.00
CA GLN A 25 3.01 27.65 5.54
C GLN A 25 1.84 28.22 4.75
N GLY A 26 0.79 27.45 4.53
CA GLY A 26 -0.37 27.85 3.75
C GLY A 26 -0.20 27.72 2.23
N ASN A 27 0.89 27.12 1.78
CA ASN A 27 1.10 26.82 0.37
C ASN A 27 0.23 25.64 -0.07
N ARG A 28 -0.27 25.70 -1.31
CA ARG A 28 -1.06 24.59 -1.86
C ARG A 28 -0.18 23.37 -2.02
N PHE A 29 -0.62 22.25 -1.44
CA PHE A 29 -0.04 20.93 -1.64
C PHE A 29 -0.89 20.16 -2.67
N LYS A 30 -0.26 19.75 -3.77
CA LYS A 30 -0.89 18.86 -4.76
C LYS A 30 -0.29 17.48 -4.59
N LEU A 31 -1.12 16.49 -4.31
CA LEU A 31 -0.71 15.09 -4.31
C LEU A 31 -0.22 14.69 -5.72
N LYS A 32 1.03 14.28 -5.80
CA LYS A 32 1.64 13.61 -6.94
C LYS A 32 2.07 12.24 -6.44
N ALA A 33 1.12 11.32 -6.42
CA ALA A 33 1.25 10.06 -5.72
C ALA A 33 1.34 8.87 -6.64
N ALA A 34 2.01 7.83 -6.17
CA ALA A 34 1.92 6.48 -6.69
C ALA A 34 1.57 5.50 -5.56
N ASN A 35 1.05 4.33 -5.92
CA ASN A 35 1.03 3.21 -4.99
C ASN A 35 2.39 2.54 -5.00
N TRP A 36 2.93 2.22 -3.82
CA TRP A 36 4.02 1.26 -3.72
C TRP A 36 3.41 -0.09 -3.38
N HIS A 37 3.25 -0.91 -4.39
CA HIS A 37 2.53 -2.18 -4.32
C HIS A 37 3.19 -3.19 -3.38
N GLY A 38 2.44 -4.20 -2.95
CA GLY A 38 2.90 -5.23 -2.01
C GLY A 38 2.41 -5.01 -0.59
N ALA A 39 2.89 -5.83 0.35
CA ALA A 39 2.46 -5.89 1.76
C ALA A 39 0.96 -6.22 1.96
N SER A 40 0.26 -6.59 0.91
CA SER A 40 -1.16 -6.96 0.91
C SER A 40 -1.49 -8.02 -0.14
N GLY A 41 -0.48 -8.58 -0.79
CA GLY A 41 -0.61 -9.46 -1.94
C GLY A 41 -0.67 -8.70 -3.26
N THR A 42 -0.37 -9.41 -4.33
CA THR A 42 -0.61 -9.00 -5.72
C THR A 42 -1.22 -10.15 -6.48
N LEU A 43 -1.98 -9.88 -7.53
CA LEU A 43 -2.67 -10.91 -8.32
C LEU A 43 -1.74 -12.07 -8.68
N GLU A 44 -0.52 -11.75 -9.00
CA GLU A 44 0.45 -12.63 -9.62
C GLU A 44 1.67 -12.87 -8.71
N GLY A 45 1.66 -12.33 -7.49
CA GLY A 45 2.81 -12.39 -6.56
C GLY A 45 2.86 -13.62 -5.69
N ASP A 46 1.85 -14.47 -5.72
CA ASP A 46 1.63 -15.53 -4.73
C ASP A 46 2.19 -16.87 -5.15
N GLY A 47 3.32 -16.87 -5.83
CA GLY A 47 3.97 -18.10 -6.23
C GLY A 47 3.38 -18.75 -7.48
N ASP A 48 2.53 -18.04 -8.24
CA ASP A 48 2.12 -18.51 -9.56
C ASP A 48 3.38 -18.66 -10.43
N PRO A 49 3.70 -19.86 -10.88
CA PRO A 49 4.88 -20.11 -11.71
C PRO A 49 4.76 -19.58 -13.14
N ASN A 50 3.60 -19.07 -13.53
CA ASN A 50 3.36 -18.58 -14.89
C ASN A 50 3.96 -17.18 -15.08
N LEU A 51 5.23 -17.13 -15.44
CA LEU A 51 5.97 -15.89 -15.64
C LEU A 51 5.42 -15.02 -16.78
N ASP A 52 4.68 -15.58 -17.73
CA ASP A 52 4.16 -14.82 -18.86
C ASP A 52 3.05 -13.83 -18.45
N ILE A 53 2.35 -14.14 -17.36
CA ILE A 53 1.28 -13.31 -16.83
C ILE A 53 1.62 -12.76 -15.43
N ASN A 54 2.59 -13.34 -14.75
CA ASN A 54 2.97 -12.94 -13.39
C ASN A 54 4.27 -12.14 -13.40
N HIS A 55 4.14 -10.82 -13.44
CA HIS A 55 5.29 -9.90 -13.40
C HIS A 55 5.98 -9.85 -12.03
N HIS A 56 5.40 -10.46 -11.02
CA HIS A 56 5.90 -10.51 -9.64
C HIS A 56 6.18 -11.94 -9.17
N ALA A 57 6.27 -12.90 -10.10
CA ALA A 57 6.64 -14.27 -9.76
C ALA A 57 7.93 -14.29 -8.96
N SER A 58 7.94 -15.06 -7.88
CA SER A 58 9.07 -15.18 -6.95
C SER A 58 9.35 -13.92 -6.10
N GLU A 59 8.48 -12.90 -6.10
CA GLU A 59 8.55 -11.81 -5.13
C GLU A 59 7.61 -12.05 -3.94
N ASN A 60 8.01 -11.63 -2.74
CA ASN A 60 7.09 -11.60 -1.61
C ASN A 60 6.24 -10.34 -1.64
N SER A 61 5.05 -10.45 -2.19
CA SER A 61 4.06 -9.37 -2.19
C SER A 61 3.06 -9.44 -1.03
N HIS A 62 3.05 -10.56 -0.30
CA HIS A 62 2.09 -10.81 0.77
C HIS A 62 2.34 -9.92 1.98
N THR A 63 3.58 -9.84 2.40
CA THR A 63 3.96 -9.22 3.67
C THR A 63 4.88 -8.02 3.51
N LEU A 64 5.42 -7.77 2.32
CA LEU A 64 6.41 -6.73 2.07
C LEU A 64 6.02 -5.82 0.90
N PRO A 65 6.37 -4.52 0.95
CA PRO A 65 6.42 -3.70 -0.26
C PRO A 65 7.34 -4.33 -1.30
N LEU A 66 6.94 -4.35 -2.57
CA LEU A 66 7.66 -5.01 -3.64
C LEU A 66 9.04 -4.40 -3.94
N GLY A 67 9.92 -5.22 -4.47
CA GLY A 67 11.23 -4.83 -4.99
C GLY A 67 12.37 -4.90 -3.98
N LEU A 68 12.11 -5.13 -2.69
CA LEU A 68 13.14 -5.06 -1.62
C LEU A 68 14.21 -6.15 -1.74
N GLN A 69 13.93 -7.24 -2.46
CA GLN A 69 14.92 -8.29 -2.72
C GLN A 69 15.88 -7.92 -3.85
N TYR A 70 15.48 -7.02 -4.75
CA TYR A 70 16.25 -6.68 -5.95
C TYR A 70 16.86 -5.29 -5.91
N VAL A 71 16.23 -4.35 -5.22
CA VAL A 71 16.59 -2.93 -5.27
C VAL A 71 16.70 -2.36 -3.85
N PRO A 72 17.78 -1.63 -3.54
CA PRO A 72 17.86 -0.86 -2.30
C PRO A 72 16.73 0.16 -2.19
N ILE A 73 16.20 0.36 -0.97
CA ILE A 73 15.16 1.37 -0.73
C ILE A 73 15.61 2.74 -1.23
N SER A 74 16.89 3.10 -1.05
CA SER A 74 17.45 4.38 -1.53
C SER A 74 17.19 4.61 -3.02
N ASP A 75 17.43 3.59 -3.82
CA ASP A 75 17.34 3.68 -5.28
C ASP A 75 15.89 3.77 -5.76
N ILE A 76 14.98 3.06 -5.07
CA ILE A 76 13.53 3.19 -5.29
C ILE A 76 13.10 4.64 -5.01
N LEU A 77 13.57 5.23 -3.91
CA LEU A 77 13.24 6.61 -3.54
C LEU A 77 13.86 7.62 -4.52
N ASP A 78 15.09 7.41 -4.97
CA ASP A 78 15.74 8.25 -5.98
C ASP A 78 14.91 8.27 -7.28
N TRP A 79 14.39 7.11 -7.68
CA TRP A 79 13.48 7.02 -8.81
C TRP A 79 12.17 7.80 -8.56
N MET A 80 11.55 7.63 -7.40
CA MET A 80 10.32 8.35 -7.05
C MET A 80 10.51 9.86 -7.09
N GLU A 81 11.61 10.35 -6.52
CA GLU A 81 11.97 11.78 -6.55
C GLU A 81 12.21 12.27 -7.99
N SER A 82 12.94 11.49 -8.79
CA SER A 82 13.18 11.82 -10.21
C SER A 82 11.90 11.87 -11.04
N ALA A 83 10.91 11.04 -10.68
CA ALA A 83 9.58 11.06 -11.29
C ALA A 83 8.71 12.22 -10.77
N GLY A 84 9.20 13.00 -9.81
CA GLY A 84 8.49 14.13 -9.22
C GLY A 84 7.37 13.73 -8.25
N LEU A 85 7.42 12.53 -7.69
CA LEU A 85 6.45 12.07 -6.69
C LEU A 85 6.72 12.74 -5.35
N ASN A 86 5.68 13.21 -4.69
CA ASN A 86 5.74 13.80 -3.36
C ASN A 86 4.91 13.03 -2.31
N SER A 87 4.27 11.97 -2.73
CA SER A 87 3.42 11.16 -1.87
C SER A 87 3.35 9.72 -2.36
N VAL A 88 3.16 8.80 -1.42
CA VAL A 88 2.99 7.37 -1.66
C VAL A 88 1.76 6.88 -0.90
N ARG A 89 0.88 6.16 -1.59
CA ARG A 89 -0.13 5.32 -0.95
C ARG A 89 0.52 3.97 -0.72
N LEU A 90 0.68 3.59 0.55
CA LEU A 90 1.39 2.39 0.97
C LEU A 90 0.40 1.37 1.52
N PRO A 91 0.12 0.29 0.78
CA PRO A 91 -0.77 -0.77 1.21
C PRO A 91 -0.22 -1.57 2.38
N PHE A 92 -1.12 -2.13 3.18
CA PHE A 92 -0.85 -3.17 4.16
C PHE A 92 -2.08 -4.09 4.30
N SER A 93 -1.86 -5.34 4.69
CA SER A 93 -2.92 -6.24 5.12
C SER A 93 -3.00 -6.28 6.64
N ALA A 94 -4.20 -6.57 7.20
CA ALA A 94 -4.32 -6.81 8.64
C ALA A 94 -3.42 -7.98 9.07
N GLU A 95 -3.36 -9.04 8.27
CA GLU A 95 -2.54 -10.21 8.54
C GLU A 95 -1.05 -9.90 8.66
N MET A 96 -0.48 -9.07 7.74
CA MET A 96 0.92 -8.70 7.81
C MET A 96 1.25 -7.83 9.02
N VAL A 97 0.32 -6.98 9.45
CA VAL A 97 0.50 -6.12 10.64
C VAL A 97 0.66 -6.95 11.92
N HIS A 98 -0.01 -8.09 11.97
CA HIS A 98 0.01 -8.98 13.13
C HIS A 98 0.98 -10.17 12.99
N ASP A 99 1.70 -10.29 11.86
CA ASP A 99 2.71 -11.33 11.70
C ASP A 99 3.98 -10.96 12.48
N THR A 100 4.30 -11.79 13.47
CA THR A 100 5.47 -11.60 14.35
C THR A 100 6.69 -12.40 13.92
N ARG A 101 6.60 -13.18 12.85
CA ARG A 101 7.71 -13.95 12.31
C ARG A 101 8.68 -13.03 11.57
N ALA A 102 9.98 -13.32 11.70
CA ALA A 102 10.96 -12.62 10.87
C ALA A 102 10.74 -12.96 9.39
N VAL A 103 10.91 -11.95 8.53
CA VAL A 103 10.92 -12.15 7.08
C VAL A 103 12.12 -12.98 6.66
N ASP A 104 11.99 -13.78 5.59
CA ASP A 104 13.12 -14.46 5.00
C ASP A 104 14.14 -13.44 4.45
N ASP A 105 15.40 -13.66 4.75
CA ASP A 105 16.51 -12.80 4.30
C ASP A 105 16.57 -12.65 2.78
N ALA A 106 16.12 -13.66 2.03
CA ALA A 106 16.06 -13.61 0.58
C ALA A 106 15.10 -12.52 0.06
N TRP A 107 13.99 -12.27 0.77
CA TRP A 107 13.00 -11.26 0.39
C TRP A 107 13.44 -9.81 0.62
N VAL A 108 14.55 -9.63 1.31
CA VAL A 108 15.17 -8.32 1.59
C VAL A 108 16.64 -8.30 1.19
N ALA A 109 17.04 -9.14 0.22
CA ALA A 109 18.43 -9.35 -0.14
C ALA A 109 19.19 -8.07 -0.52
N ALA A 110 18.54 -7.14 -1.24
CA ALA A 110 19.12 -5.84 -1.59
C ALA A 110 19.13 -4.84 -0.40
N ASN A 111 18.52 -5.20 0.73
CA ASN A 111 18.35 -4.36 1.91
C ASN A 111 18.79 -5.12 3.19
N PRO A 112 20.08 -5.45 3.36
CA PRO A 112 20.54 -6.32 4.43
C PRO A 112 20.23 -5.78 5.85
N GLN A 113 20.01 -4.48 6.00
CA GLN A 113 19.58 -3.84 7.26
C GLN A 113 18.16 -4.25 7.69
N LEU A 114 17.40 -4.90 6.81
CA LEU A 114 16.04 -5.38 7.09
C LEU A 114 16.00 -6.84 7.54
N ARG A 115 17.11 -7.56 7.50
CA ARG A 115 17.18 -8.96 7.92
C ARG A 115 16.77 -9.13 9.38
N GLY A 116 16.07 -10.22 9.66
CA GLY A 116 15.58 -10.55 11.00
C GLY A 116 14.41 -9.68 11.49
N LYS A 117 13.91 -8.75 10.69
CA LYS A 117 12.75 -7.92 11.01
C LYS A 117 11.45 -8.64 10.71
N THR A 118 10.40 -8.29 11.45
CA THR A 118 9.02 -8.68 11.12
C THR A 118 8.50 -7.86 9.92
N PRO A 119 7.42 -8.31 9.25
CA PRO A 119 6.81 -7.53 8.17
C PRO A 119 6.49 -6.07 8.55
N LEU A 120 5.91 -5.86 9.73
CA LEU A 120 5.60 -4.51 10.21
C LEU A 120 6.86 -3.66 10.46
N GLU A 121 7.95 -4.25 10.95
CA GLU A 121 9.23 -3.53 11.12
C GLU A 121 9.90 -3.20 9.78
N VAL A 122 9.72 -4.03 8.75
CA VAL A 122 10.12 -3.69 7.37
C VAL A 122 9.27 -2.53 6.84
N TYR A 123 7.98 -2.58 7.06
CA TYR A 123 7.06 -1.50 6.69
C TYR A 123 7.44 -0.18 7.37
N ASP A 124 7.82 -0.22 8.67
CA ASP A 124 8.35 0.95 9.38
C ASP A 124 9.58 1.54 8.73
N ALA A 125 10.52 0.70 8.33
CA ALA A 125 11.74 1.16 7.66
C ALA A 125 11.43 1.85 6.34
N VAL A 126 10.45 1.35 5.58
CA VAL A 126 9.98 1.98 4.34
C VAL A 126 9.30 3.32 4.63
N VAL A 127 8.39 3.38 5.60
CA VAL A 127 7.74 4.64 6.02
C VAL A 127 8.78 5.66 6.49
N ALA A 128 9.75 5.23 7.30
CA ALA A 128 10.82 6.11 7.77
C ALA A 128 11.67 6.66 6.62
N ALA A 129 12.02 5.81 5.65
CA ALA A 129 12.81 6.20 4.48
C ALA A 129 12.05 7.20 3.60
N LEU A 130 10.78 6.94 3.29
CA LEU A 130 9.90 7.85 2.54
C LEU A 130 9.80 9.23 3.20
N THR A 131 9.48 9.23 4.49
CA THR A 131 9.25 10.48 5.22
C THR A 131 10.53 11.28 5.47
N ALA A 132 11.69 10.62 5.60
CA ALA A 132 13.00 11.28 5.65
C ALA A 132 13.35 12.02 4.36
N ARG A 133 12.87 11.52 3.19
CA ARG A 133 13.00 12.19 1.88
C ARG A 133 11.92 13.26 1.64
N GLY A 134 11.05 13.51 2.61
CA GLY A 134 9.98 14.50 2.47
C GLY A 134 8.76 14.00 1.72
N ILE A 135 8.69 12.73 1.39
CA ILE A 135 7.54 12.10 0.73
C ILE A 135 6.44 11.86 1.75
N ALA A 136 5.23 12.30 1.46
CA ALA A 136 4.06 12.07 2.29
C ALA A 136 3.59 10.61 2.15
N VAL A 137 3.13 10.00 3.24
CA VAL A 137 2.62 8.63 3.24
C VAL A 137 1.13 8.64 3.55
N ILE A 138 0.36 7.92 2.75
CA ILE A 138 -1.03 7.57 3.00
C ILE A 138 -1.06 6.08 3.32
N LEU A 139 -1.39 5.73 4.57
CA LEU A 139 -1.57 4.35 4.97
C LEU A 139 -2.83 3.79 4.32
N ASN A 140 -2.74 2.61 3.73
CA ASN A 140 -3.89 1.98 3.10
C ASN A 140 -4.11 0.57 3.65
N ASN A 141 -5.21 0.35 4.35
CA ASN A 141 -5.65 -1.01 4.66
C ASN A 141 -6.24 -1.63 3.37
N HIS A 142 -5.41 -2.40 2.68
CA HIS A 142 -5.75 -2.90 1.36
C HIS A 142 -6.57 -4.19 1.43
N THR A 143 -6.19 -5.08 2.35
CA THR A 143 -6.80 -6.39 2.52
C THR A 143 -6.80 -6.80 3.99
N ILE A 144 -7.61 -7.81 4.35
CA ILE A 144 -7.52 -8.50 5.63
C ILE A 144 -6.40 -9.54 5.53
N LYS A 145 -6.51 -10.44 4.55
CA LYS A 145 -5.53 -11.48 4.26
C LYS A 145 -4.44 -10.95 3.34
N SER A 146 -3.22 -11.39 3.58
CA SER A 146 -2.04 -11.03 2.78
C SER A 146 -2.05 -11.75 1.42
N ARG A 147 -3.08 -11.52 0.64
CA ARG A 147 -3.22 -12.05 -0.72
C ARG A 147 -3.96 -11.05 -1.60
N TRP A 148 -3.95 -11.26 -2.90
CA TRP A 148 -4.62 -10.38 -3.84
C TRP A 148 -6.08 -10.13 -3.43
N CYS A 149 -6.48 -8.87 -3.46
CA CYS A 149 -7.90 -8.50 -3.35
C CYS A 149 -8.62 -8.77 -4.67
N CYS A 150 -9.90 -8.62 -4.64
CA CYS A 150 -10.74 -8.38 -5.82
C CYS A 150 -11.14 -9.65 -6.60
N GLY A 151 -10.83 -10.84 -6.06
CA GLY A 151 -11.46 -12.11 -6.43
C GLY A 151 -12.87 -12.27 -5.84
N VAL A 152 -13.57 -13.29 -6.23
CA VAL A 152 -14.83 -13.68 -5.60
C VAL A 152 -14.52 -14.62 -4.41
N ASN A 153 -15.08 -14.31 -3.25
CA ASN A 153 -14.84 -15.09 -2.02
C ASN A 153 -13.34 -15.15 -1.64
N ASP A 154 -12.64 -14.02 -1.76
CA ASP A 154 -11.22 -13.90 -1.43
C ASP A 154 -10.97 -13.54 0.03
N GLU A 155 -12.03 -13.49 0.86
CA GLU A 155 -11.98 -13.10 2.27
C GLU A 155 -11.54 -11.64 2.52
N ASN A 156 -11.54 -10.82 1.46
CA ASN A 156 -11.10 -9.43 1.45
C ASN A 156 -12.14 -8.45 0.88
N GLU A 157 -13.39 -8.87 0.66
CA GLU A 157 -14.40 -8.02 0.01
C GLU A 157 -14.82 -6.84 0.88
N ARG A 158 -14.80 -7.02 2.20
CA ARG A 158 -15.10 -5.99 3.20
C ARG A 158 -14.12 -6.10 4.37
N TRP A 159 -13.99 -4.99 5.09
CA TRP A 159 -13.10 -4.90 6.26
C TRP A 159 -13.42 -5.93 7.37
N ASN A 160 -14.62 -6.49 7.39
CA ASN A 160 -15.10 -7.43 8.41
C ASN A 160 -15.54 -8.78 7.83
N GLU A 161 -15.04 -9.19 6.68
CA GLU A 161 -15.43 -10.45 6.07
C GLU A 161 -14.77 -11.65 6.75
N SER A 162 -13.47 -11.59 6.97
CA SER A 162 -12.69 -12.64 7.65
C SER A 162 -12.09 -12.17 8.99
N GLN A 163 -12.59 -11.07 9.51
CA GLN A 163 -12.30 -10.54 10.86
C GLN A 163 -13.52 -9.78 11.39
N SER A 164 -13.53 -9.44 12.69
CA SER A 164 -14.58 -8.59 13.26
C SER A 164 -14.31 -7.09 13.01
N ASP A 165 -15.34 -6.25 13.18
CA ASP A 165 -15.20 -4.79 13.20
C ASP A 165 -14.19 -4.32 14.25
N ASP A 166 -14.20 -4.96 15.44
CA ASP A 166 -13.26 -4.65 16.51
C ASP A 166 -11.82 -4.98 16.11
N GLN A 167 -11.57 -6.12 15.47
CA GLN A 167 -10.24 -6.49 14.98
C GLN A 167 -9.73 -5.51 13.91
N TRP A 168 -10.60 -5.07 13.01
CA TRP A 168 -10.27 -4.04 12.05
C TRP A 168 -9.93 -2.71 12.74
N ALA A 169 -10.75 -2.30 13.70
CA ALA A 169 -10.53 -1.09 14.47
C ALA A 169 -9.21 -1.16 15.26
N ASP A 170 -8.92 -2.30 15.90
CA ASP A 170 -7.68 -2.50 16.64
C ASP A 170 -6.44 -2.44 15.75
N THR A 171 -6.50 -3.02 14.55
CA THR A 171 -5.43 -2.90 13.54
C THR A 171 -5.20 -1.43 13.18
N TRP A 172 -6.27 -0.65 12.94
CA TRP A 172 -6.14 0.77 12.65
C TRP A 172 -5.62 1.57 13.85
N LEU A 173 -6.08 1.26 15.07
CA LEU A 173 -5.57 1.91 16.29
C LEU A 173 -4.08 1.64 16.49
N LEU A 174 -3.61 0.42 16.19
CA LEU A 174 -2.19 0.09 16.21
C LEU A 174 -1.43 0.96 15.20
N MET A 175 -1.86 1.01 13.94
CA MET A 175 -1.18 1.76 12.89
C MET A 175 -1.18 3.27 13.18
N VAL A 176 -2.30 3.85 13.62
CA VAL A 176 -2.37 5.26 13.96
C VAL A 176 -1.46 5.61 15.14
N ARG A 177 -1.48 4.80 16.21
CA ARG A 177 -0.61 5.01 17.38
C ARG A 177 0.87 4.91 17.01
N ARG A 178 1.23 4.00 16.09
CA ARG A 178 2.60 3.79 15.63
C ARG A 178 3.15 5.01 14.89
N TYR A 179 2.33 5.67 14.07
CA TYR A 179 2.78 6.76 13.22
C TYR A 179 2.29 8.15 13.64
N LYS A 180 1.56 8.29 14.75
CA LYS A 180 0.95 9.57 15.21
C LYS A 180 1.91 10.75 15.29
N ASP A 181 3.17 10.48 15.59
CA ASP A 181 4.20 11.52 15.75
C ASP A 181 4.94 11.84 14.44
N ASN A 182 4.72 11.04 13.39
CA ASN A 182 5.25 11.27 12.05
C ASN A 182 4.30 12.14 11.24
N LYS A 183 4.50 13.45 11.26
CA LYS A 183 3.63 14.42 10.58
C LYS A 183 3.60 14.29 9.04
N ARG A 184 4.45 13.43 8.45
CA ARG A 184 4.44 13.12 7.02
C ARG A 184 3.61 11.89 6.69
N VAL A 185 3.13 11.16 7.67
CA VAL A 185 2.03 10.23 7.51
C VAL A 185 0.74 11.06 7.57
N VAL A 186 0.17 11.32 6.41
CA VAL A 186 -0.80 12.42 6.22
C VAL A 186 -2.23 11.95 6.01
N GLY A 187 -2.43 10.66 5.83
CA GLY A 187 -3.76 10.12 5.53
C GLY A 187 -3.89 8.64 5.85
N ALA A 188 -5.14 8.23 5.98
CA ALA A 188 -5.58 6.86 6.13
C ALA A 188 -6.65 6.55 5.08
N ASP A 189 -6.41 5.53 4.29
CA ASP A 189 -7.39 4.94 3.39
C ASP A 189 -7.92 3.68 4.07
N LEU A 190 -9.13 3.79 4.57
CA LEU A 190 -9.66 2.90 5.60
C LEU A 190 -9.84 1.46 5.14
N TYR A 191 -10.22 1.26 3.88
CA TYR A 191 -10.25 -0.07 3.25
C TYR A 191 -10.34 0.06 1.73
N ASN A 192 -9.59 -0.81 1.01
CA ASN A 192 -9.56 -0.81 -0.44
C ASN A 192 -10.79 -1.53 -1.01
N GLU A 193 -11.38 -0.97 -2.06
CA GLU A 193 -12.39 -1.59 -2.93
C GLU A 193 -13.46 -2.40 -2.19
N VAL A 194 -14.14 -1.76 -1.23
CA VAL A 194 -15.25 -2.37 -0.49
C VAL A 194 -16.29 -2.90 -1.47
N ARG A 195 -16.53 -4.20 -1.42
CA ARG A 195 -17.51 -4.88 -2.28
C ARG A 195 -18.64 -5.43 -1.43
N LEU A 196 -19.84 -5.46 -1.99
CA LEU A 196 -20.94 -6.18 -1.39
C LEU A 196 -20.78 -7.67 -1.68
N LEU A 197 -21.02 -8.51 -0.68
CA LEU A 197 -21.23 -9.95 -0.89
C LEU A 197 -22.50 -10.09 -1.75
N THR A 198 -22.35 -10.03 -3.05
CA THR A 198 -23.44 -10.38 -3.96
C THR A 198 -23.47 -11.89 -4.15
N ALA A 199 -24.66 -12.46 -4.15
CA ALA A 199 -24.83 -13.79 -4.76
C ALA A 199 -24.13 -13.76 -6.13
N PRO A 200 -23.49 -14.89 -6.58
CA PRO A 200 -22.70 -14.88 -7.80
C PRO A 200 -23.47 -14.19 -8.91
N SER A 201 -22.88 -13.11 -9.44
CA SER A 201 -23.45 -12.42 -10.59
C SER A 201 -23.65 -13.45 -11.70
N PRO A 202 -24.81 -13.56 -12.34
CA PRO A 202 -24.98 -14.46 -13.45
C PRO A 202 -23.91 -14.13 -14.49
N PRO A 203 -23.32 -15.14 -15.15
CA PRO A 203 -22.26 -14.93 -16.13
C PRO A 203 -22.74 -13.91 -17.16
N PHE A 204 -21.85 -13.02 -17.57
CA PHE A 204 -22.11 -11.86 -18.45
C PHE A 204 -22.93 -12.21 -19.71
N THR A 205 -22.90 -13.47 -20.16
CA THR A 205 -23.70 -14.03 -21.24
C THR A 205 -25.20 -14.06 -20.98
N GLN A 206 -25.67 -13.95 -19.72
CA GLN A 206 -27.10 -13.90 -19.43
C GLN A 206 -27.69 -12.47 -19.43
N MET A 207 -26.85 -11.45 -19.36
CA MET A 207 -27.30 -10.04 -19.41
C MET A 207 -27.64 -9.53 -20.81
N VAL A 208 -27.21 -10.23 -21.86
CA VAL A 208 -27.38 -9.81 -23.25
C VAL A 208 -28.63 -10.44 -23.92
N SER A 209 -29.31 -11.38 -23.25
CA SER A 209 -30.39 -12.18 -23.89
C SER A 209 -31.82 -11.72 -23.54
N THR A 210 -32.00 -10.63 -22.79
CA THR A 210 -33.35 -10.10 -22.48
C THR A 210 -33.57 -8.71 -23.08
N GLY A 211 -33.36 -8.59 -24.39
CA GLY A 211 -33.94 -7.51 -25.15
C GLY A 211 -35.44 -7.82 -25.41
N PRO A 212 -36.33 -6.83 -25.37
CA PRO A 212 -37.74 -7.07 -25.61
C PRO A 212 -37.96 -7.54 -27.06
N THR A 213 -38.69 -8.62 -27.17
CA THR A 213 -39.31 -9.05 -28.45
C THR A 213 -40.45 -8.15 -28.80
#